data_407774408d31fe405a1f0c8e1dade11e
#
_entry.id   407774408d31fe405a1f0c8e1dade11e
#
_cell.length_a   1.000
_cell.length_b   1.000
_cell.length_c   1.000
_cell.angle_alpha   90.00
_cell.angle_beta   90.00
_cell.angle_gamma   90.00
#
_symmetry.space_group_name_H-M   'P 1'
#
loop_
_entity.id
_entity.type
_entity.pdbx_description
1 polymer ?
#
loop_
_entity_poly.entity_id
_entity_poly.type
_entity_poly.pdbx_seq_one_letter_code
_entity_poly.pdbx_strand_id
1 'polypeptide(L)'
;NLSEYQKIMRANNKTDTVSNNICRMSNDRAKQVFTHMAQGSIYMDLPPEIRQILPFREDIFRDRLKRLMEDQPSWTILAHIGMDGYMYIHPTENRTLSVREAARIQSFPDDFKFVGNQQETYVQVGNAVPPLLGKAIGESIMKYLTEE
;
A
#
# COMPACT_ATOMS: atom_id res chain seq x y z
N ASN A 1 -2.27 -14.89 -16.76
CA ASN A 1 -1.01 -15.42 -16.20
C ASN A 1 -0.54 -14.51 -15.07
N LEU A 2 -0.10 -15.10 -13.95
CA LEU A 2 0.49 -14.37 -12.82
C LEU A 2 1.90 -13.89 -13.19
N SER A 3 2.26 -12.68 -12.73
CA SER A 3 3.66 -12.23 -12.79
C SER A 3 4.55 -13.08 -11.85
N GLU A 4 5.88 -13.04 -12.04
CA GLU A 4 6.82 -13.75 -11.15
C GLU A 4 6.65 -13.28 -9.69
N TYR A 5 6.47 -11.99 -9.47
CA TYR A 5 6.20 -11.45 -8.14
C TYR A 5 4.92 -12.03 -7.51
N GLN A 6 3.85 -12.10 -8.28
CA GLN A 6 2.59 -12.68 -7.81
C GLN A 6 2.74 -14.18 -7.49
N LYS A 7 3.54 -14.92 -8.25
CA LYS A 7 3.85 -16.32 -7.95
C LYS A 7 4.60 -16.46 -6.63
N ILE A 8 5.60 -15.62 -6.39
CA ILE A 8 6.36 -15.61 -5.12
C ILE A 8 5.43 -15.31 -3.94
N MET A 9 4.58 -14.28 -4.05
CA MET A 9 3.65 -13.90 -2.97
C MET A 9 2.65 -15.00 -2.65
N ARG A 10 2.26 -15.82 -3.62
CA ARG A 10 1.26 -16.89 -3.49
C ARG A 10 1.84 -18.27 -3.28
N ALA A 11 3.17 -18.44 -3.32
CA ALA A 11 3.84 -19.74 -3.35
C ALA A 11 3.40 -20.70 -2.22
N ASN A 12 3.20 -20.20 -1.01
CA ASN A 12 2.81 -20.99 0.15
C ASN A 12 1.29 -20.93 0.44
N ASN A 13 0.55 -20.13 -0.29
CA ASN A 13 -0.90 -20.04 -0.09
C ASN A 13 -1.60 -21.25 -0.73
N LYS A 14 -2.02 -22.20 0.11
CA LYS A 14 -2.72 -23.43 -0.29
C LYS A 14 -4.20 -23.22 -0.53
N THR A 15 -4.72 -22.01 -0.33
CA THR A 15 -6.14 -21.69 -0.46
C THR A 15 -6.35 -20.60 -1.50
N ASP A 16 -7.55 -20.53 -2.08
CA ASP A 16 -7.93 -19.44 -2.99
C ASP A 16 -8.30 -18.14 -2.26
N THR A 17 -8.21 -18.15 -0.93
CA THR A 17 -8.54 -17.01 -0.09
C THR A 17 -7.31 -16.41 0.56
N VAL A 18 -7.35 -15.11 0.84
CA VAL A 18 -6.32 -14.38 1.56
C VAL A 18 -6.93 -13.70 2.78
N SER A 19 -6.17 -13.66 3.88
CA SER A 19 -6.55 -12.93 5.09
C SER A 19 -6.29 -11.42 4.94
N ASN A 20 -6.94 -10.62 5.80
CA ASN A 20 -6.72 -9.18 5.90
C ASN A 20 -7.03 -8.38 4.62
N ASN A 21 -7.85 -8.91 3.71
CA ASN A 21 -8.28 -8.19 2.50
C ASN A 21 -9.48 -7.27 2.81
N ILE A 22 -9.31 -6.41 3.78
CA ILE A 22 -10.31 -5.44 4.23
C ILE A 22 -9.69 -4.05 4.12
N CYS A 23 -10.33 -3.15 3.36
CA CYS A 23 -9.93 -1.75 3.26
C CYS A 23 -10.66 -0.88 4.29
N ARG A 24 -10.08 0.28 4.61
CA ARG A 24 -10.77 1.30 5.40
C ARG A 24 -11.98 1.81 4.68
N MET A 25 -13.01 2.11 5.44
CA MET A 25 -14.14 2.86 4.90
C MET A 25 -13.73 4.31 4.66
N SER A 26 -13.71 4.71 3.40
CA SER A 26 -13.59 6.12 3.03
C SER A 26 -14.95 6.79 3.18
N ASN A 27 -14.96 8.03 3.67
CA ASN A 27 -16.19 8.82 3.72
C ASN A 27 -16.62 9.23 2.28
N ASP A 28 -17.86 9.66 2.13
CA ASP A 28 -18.42 9.94 0.80
C ASP A 28 -17.72 11.12 0.10
N ARG A 29 -17.24 12.12 0.85
CA ARG A 29 -16.42 13.22 0.29
C ARG A 29 -15.12 12.71 -0.32
N ALA A 30 -14.41 11.80 0.38
CA ALA A 30 -13.19 11.21 -0.12
C ALA A 30 -13.46 10.37 -1.38
N LYS A 31 -14.51 9.54 -1.36
CA LYS A 31 -14.90 8.76 -2.55
C LYS A 31 -15.22 9.65 -3.75
N GLN A 32 -15.95 10.75 -3.52
CA GLN A 32 -16.24 11.73 -4.56
C GLN A 32 -14.96 12.33 -5.14
N VAL A 33 -13.99 12.71 -4.32
CA VAL A 33 -12.69 13.22 -4.79
C VAL A 33 -11.94 12.14 -5.58
N PHE A 34 -11.94 10.89 -5.09
CA PHE A 34 -11.27 9.80 -5.79
C PHE A 34 -11.81 9.56 -7.20
N THR A 35 -13.11 9.81 -7.48
CA THR A 35 -13.65 9.67 -8.85
C THR A 35 -13.03 10.62 -9.85
N HIS A 36 -12.44 11.72 -9.39
CA HIS A 36 -11.77 12.72 -10.25
C HIS A 36 -10.27 12.49 -10.38
N MET A 37 -9.72 11.47 -9.73
CA MET A 37 -8.29 11.18 -9.76
C MET A 37 -7.97 10.14 -10.83
N ALA A 38 -7.18 10.49 -11.83
CA ALA A 38 -6.57 9.53 -12.75
C ALA A 38 -5.48 8.71 -12.06
N GLN A 39 -5.11 7.55 -12.62
CA GLN A 39 -3.95 6.79 -12.15
C GLN A 39 -2.69 7.65 -12.19
N GLY A 40 -1.88 7.57 -11.13
CA GLY A 40 -0.66 8.37 -10.99
C GLY A 40 -0.87 9.80 -10.51
N SER A 41 -2.12 10.31 -10.48
CA SER A 41 -2.38 11.69 -10.05
C SER A 41 -2.21 11.88 -8.55
N ILE A 42 -1.91 13.12 -8.17
CA ILE A 42 -1.81 13.59 -6.79
C ILE A 42 -2.89 14.66 -6.51
N TYR A 43 -3.03 15.05 -5.25
CA TYR A 43 -4.01 16.06 -4.84
C TYR A 43 -3.91 17.38 -5.64
N MET A 44 -2.70 17.81 -5.94
CA MET A 44 -2.47 19.09 -6.64
C MET A 44 -2.87 19.08 -8.13
N ASP A 45 -3.05 17.89 -8.72
CA ASP A 45 -3.53 17.74 -10.10
C ASP A 45 -5.03 17.96 -10.23
N LEU A 46 -5.75 17.96 -9.09
CA LEU A 46 -7.19 18.14 -9.07
C LEU A 46 -7.58 19.62 -9.28
N PRO A 47 -8.70 19.89 -9.98
CA PRO A 47 -9.27 21.22 -10.08
C PRO A 47 -9.56 21.83 -8.70
N PRO A 48 -9.45 23.16 -8.52
CA PRO A 48 -9.69 23.82 -7.24
C PRO A 48 -11.05 23.51 -6.61
N GLU A 49 -12.10 23.41 -7.41
CA GLU A 49 -13.46 23.06 -6.97
C GLU A 49 -13.54 21.64 -6.38
N ILE A 50 -12.75 20.71 -6.89
CA ILE A 50 -12.69 19.33 -6.36
C ILE A 50 -11.85 19.29 -5.09
N ARG A 51 -10.76 20.05 -5.01
CA ARG A 51 -9.94 20.14 -3.79
C ARG A 51 -10.72 20.69 -2.60
N GLN A 52 -11.69 21.59 -2.84
CA GLN A 52 -12.55 22.14 -1.78
C GLN A 52 -13.49 21.10 -1.14
N ILE A 53 -13.78 19.99 -1.81
CA ILE A 53 -14.61 18.90 -1.25
C ILE A 53 -13.89 18.23 -0.07
N LEU A 54 -12.57 18.09 -0.15
CA LEU A 54 -11.71 17.51 0.88
C LEU A 54 -10.48 18.40 1.08
N PRO A 55 -10.63 19.56 1.73
CA PRO A 55 -9.57 20.55 1.80
C PRO A 55 -8.43 20.10 2.71
N PHE A 56 -7.22 20.16 2.18
CA PHE A 56 -5.98 20.02 2.93
C PHE A 56 -5.21 21.35 2.93
N ARG A 57 -4.34 21.51 3.89
CA ARG A 57 -3.39 22.63 3.91
C ARG A 57 -2.37 22.43 2.80
N GLU A 58 -2.54 23.12 1.69
CA GLU A 58 -1.71 22.99 0.48
C GLU A 58 -0.27 23.49 0.70
N ASP A 59 -0.04 24.33 1.71
CA ASP A 59 1.30 24.78 2.11
C ASP A 59 2.14 23.66 2.76
N ILE A 60 1.49 22.64 3.36
CA ILE A 60 2.16 21.56 4.08
C ILE A 60 1.93 20.20 3.40
N PHE A 61 0.72 19.93 2.93
CA PHE A 61 0.27 18.60 2.54
C PHE A 61 -0.01 18.45 1.04
N ARG A 62 0.96 18.76 0.22
CA ARG A 62 0.82 18.71 -1.25
C ARG A 62 0.66 17.29 -1.79
N ASP A 63 1.10 16.28 -1.06
CA ASP A 63 1.16 14.88 -1.50
C ASP A 63 0.21 13.94 -0.74
N ARG A 64 -0.82 14.49 -0.09
CA ARG A 64 -1.74 13.72 0.77
C ARG A 64 -2.57 12.67 0.03
N LEU A 65 -3.09 12.98 -1.15
CA LEU A 65 -3.80 12.04 -1.98
C LEU A 65 -2.91 11.63 -3.13
N LYS A 66 -2.73 10.31 -3.28
CA LYS A 66 -1.99 9.74 -4.41
C LYS A 66 -2.73 8.50 -4.89
N ARG A 67 -3.11 8.48 -6.16
CA ARG A 67 -3.64 7.27 -6.78
C ARG A 67 -2.50 6.47 -7.40
N LEU A 68 -2.41 5.20 -7.03
CA LEU A 68 -1.42 4.28 -7.59
C LEU A 68 -1.66 4.05 -9.09
N MET A 69 -0.65 3.52 -9.76
CA MET A 69 -0.73 3.04 -11.14
C MET A 69 -0.68 1.51 -11.13
N GLU A 70 -1.46 0.86 -11.97
CA GLU A 70 -1.52 -0.61 -12.00
C GLU A 70 -0.33 -1.25 -12.71
N ASP A 71 0.34 -0.49 -13.59
CA ASP A 71 1.46 -0.92 -14.42
C ASP A 71 2.83 -0.39 -13.95
N GLN A 72 2.86 0.32 -12.81
CA GLN A 72 4.09 0.91 -12.26
C GLN A 72 4.35 0.43 -10.82
N PRO A 73 5.61 0.46 -10.37
CA PRO A 73 5.93 0.25 -8.96
C PRO A 73 5.19 1.24 -8.06
N SER A 74 4.70 0.74 -6.93
CA SER A 74 4.08 1.60 -5.91
C SER A 74 5.11 2.55 -5.27
N TRP A 75 4.61 3.65 -4.73
CA TRP A 75 5.40 4.41 -3.75
C TRP A 75 5.74 3.56 -2.53
N THR A 76 6.79 3.94 -1.84
CA THR A 76 7.17 3.32 -0.57
C THR A 76 6.01 3.38 0.43
N ILE A 77 5.66 2.24 1.02
CA ILE A 77 4.70 2.20 2.12
C ILE A 77 5.39 2.74 3.37
N LEU A 78 4.82 3.78 3.95
CA LEU A 78 5.34 4.45 5.13
C LEU A 78 4.55 4.07 6.38
N ALA A 79 5.17 4.21 7.55
CA ALA A 79 4.58 3.87 8.85
C ALA A 79 3.20 4.53 9.09
N HIS A 80 2.99 5.76 8.58
CA HIS A 80 1.72 6.46 8.77
C HIS A 80 0.53 5.89 7.98
N ILE A 81 0.72 4.85 7.15
CA ILE A 81 -0.43 4.13 6.55
C ILE A 81 -1.39 3.62 7.65
N GLY A 82 -0.89 3.37 8.85
CA GLY A 82 -1.69 3.07 10.03
C GLY A 82 -2.70 4.16 10.38
N MET A 83 -2.42 5.42 10.08
CA MET A 83 -3.27 6.58 10.42
C MET A 83 -4.07 7.08 9.23
N ASP A 84 -3.45 7.18 8.06
CA ASP A 84 -4.03 7.76 6.85
C ASP A 84 -3.62 6.97 5.61
N GLY A 85 -4.62 6.39 4.95
CA GLY A 85 -4.44 5.59 3.72
C GLY A 85 -4.52 6.42 2.42
N TYR A 86 -4.76 7.72 2.47
CA TYR A 86 -5.03 8.53 1.28
C TYR A 86 -3.81 8.73 0.35
N MET A 87 -2.62 8.42 0.83
CA MET A 87 -1.44 8.33 -0.03
C MET A 87 -1.39 7.03 -0.86
N TYR A 88 -2.33 6.12 -0.65
CA TYR A 88 -2.36 4.80 -1.29
C TYR A 88 -3.77 4.49 -1.77
N ILE A 89 -4.26 5.31 -2.73
CA ILE A 89 -5.56 5.10 -3.37
C ILE A 89 -5.40 4.00 -4.42
N HIS A 90 -6.33 3.05 -4.43
CA HIS A 90 -6.32 1.93 -5.38
C HIS A 90 -6.33 2.43 -6.84
N PRO A 91 -5.56 1.83 -7.76
CA PRO A 91 -5.43 2.34 -9.12
C PRO A 91 -6.76 2.42 -9.88
N THR A 92 -7.65 1.45 -9.71
CA THR A 92 -8.90 1.32 -10.48
C THR A 92 -10.18 1.46 -9.66
N GLU A 93 -10.09 1.44 -8.32
CA GLU A 93 -11.24 1.56 -7.43
C GLU A 93 -11.19 2.84 -6.59
N ASN A 94 -12.37 3.39 -6.23
CA ASN A 94 -12.45 4.63 -5.44
C ASN A 94 -12.37 4.34 -3.93
N ARG A 95 -11.27 3.72 -3.52
CA ARG A 95 -10.93 3.36 -2.13
C ARG A 95 -9.43 3.41 -1.92
N THR A 96 -9.02 3.37 -0.68
CA THR A 96 -7.61 3.12 -0.33
C THR A 96 -7.28 1.63 -0.44
N LEU A 97 -6.00 1.27 -0.40
CA LEU A 97 -5.58 -0.12 -0.37
C LEU A 97 -6.13 -0.85 0.86
N SER A 98 -6.41 -2.15 0.71
CA SER A 98 -6.61 -3.06 1.84
C SER A 98 -5.28 -3.36 2.54
N VAL A 99 -5.35 -3.93 3.75
CA VAL A 99 -4.15 -4.39 4.47
C VAL A 99 -3.37 -5.41 3.63
N ARG A 100 -4.06 -6.35 2.97
CA ARG A 100 -3.41 -7.36 2.13
C ARG A 100 -2.73 -6.77 0.90
N GLU A 101 -3.36 -5.80 0.24
CA GLU A 101 -2.76 -5.11 -0.91
C GLU A 101 -1.49 -4.34 -0.50
N ALA A 102 -1.55 -3.61 0.62
CA ALA A 102 -0.39 -2.93 1.18
C ALA A 102 0.71 -3.92 1.60
N ALA A 103 0.34 -5.04 2.20
CA ALA A 103 1.27 -6.11 2.58
C ALA A 103 1.98 -6.73 1.37
N ARG A 104 1.25 -6.96 0.26
CA ARG A 104 1.86 -7.43 -0.99
C ARG A 104 2.86 -6.42 -1.56
N ILE A 105 2.56 -5.13 -1.50
CA ILE A 105 3.51 -4.08 -1.91
C ILE A 105 4.78 -4.14 -1.05
N GLN A 106 4.64 -4.42 0.24
CA GLN A 106 5.75 -4.64 1.18
C GLN A 106 6.36 -6.05 1.08
N SER A 107 6.02 -6.85 0.08
CA SER A 107 6.51 -8.20 -0.14
C SER A 107 6.20 -9.24 0.96
N PHE A 108 5.14 -9.05 1.73
CA PHE A 108 4.62 -10.10 2.60
C PHE A 108 3.91 -11.18 1.78
N PRO A 109 4.22 -12.47 1.99
CA PRO A 109 3.54 -13.55 1.30
C PRO A 109 2.07 -13.67 1.76
N ASP A 110 1.24 -14.27 0.91
CA ASP A 110 -0.22 -14.32 1.13
C ASP A 110 -0.63 -15.20 2.32
N ASP A 111 0.20 -16.14 2.73
CA ASP A 111 0.02 -16.99 3.91
C ASP A 111 0.38 -16.29 5.23
N PHE A 112 1.07 -15.14 5.18
CA PHE A 112 1.36 -14.35 6.37
C PHE A 112 0.08 -13.72 6.93
N LYS A 113 -0.20 -13.95 8.22
CA LYS A 113 -1.39 -13.46 8.91
C LYS A 113 -1.02 -12.30 9.84
N PHE A 114 -1.64 -11.16 9.61
CA PHE A 114 -1.59 -10.04 10.56
C PHE A 114 -2.68 -10.24 11.62
N VAL A 115 -2.35 -9.99 12.87
CA VAL A 115 -3.24 -10.17 14.03
C VAL A 115 -3.54 -8.83 14.66
N GLY A 116 -4.78 -8.64 15.08
CA GLY A 116 -5.24 -7.41 15.71
C GLY A 116 -6.38 -6.75 14.93
N ASN A 117 -6.76 -5.55 15.34
CA ASN A 117 -7.76 -4.77 14.63
C ASN A 117 -7.19 -4.18 13.32
N GLN A 118 -8.05 -3.62 12.49
CA GLN A 118 -7.65 -3.12 11.16
C GLN A 118 -6.53 -2.06 11.24
N GLN A 119 -6.59 -1.14 12.19
CA GLN A 119 -5.57 -0.11 12.35
C GLN A 119 -4.22 -0.70 12.74
N GLU A 120 -4.21 -1.63 13.70
CA GLU A 120 -3.01 -2.33 14.14
C GLU A 120 -2.36 -3.12 13.02
N THR A 121 -3.16 -3.76 12.16
CA THR A 121 -2.64 -4.51 11.02
C THR A 121 -2.00 -3.60 9.95
N TYR A 122 -2.55 -2.41 9.70
CA TYR A 122 -1.87 -1.41 8.87
C TYR A 122 -0.57 -0.90 9.49
N VAL A 123 -0.54 -0.70 10.81
CA VAL A 123 0.68 -0.28 11.53
C VAL A 123 1.76 -1.35 11.41
N GLN A 124 1.42 -2.63 11.52
CA GLN A 124 2.37 -3.73 11.32
C GLN A 124 2.97 -3.71 9.91
N VAL A 125 2.15 -3.53 8.87
CA VAL A 125 2.63 -3.42 7.50
C VAL A 125 3.55 -2.20 7.31
N GLY A 126 3.12 -1.04 7.82
CA GLY A 126 3.85 0.22 7.63
C GLY A 126 5.18 0.30 8.35
N ASN A 127 5.32 -0.38 9.50
CA ASN A 127 6.55 -0.41 10.29
C ASN A 127 7.52 -1.52 9.87
N ALA A 128 7.11 -2.41 8.98
CA ALA A 128 7.92 -3.56 8.62
C ALA A 128 9.03 -3.20 7.63
N VAL A 129 10.18 -3.86 7.77
CA VAL A 129 11.12 -4.02 6.66
C VAL A 129 10.52 -5.04 5.68
N PRO A 130 10.43 -4.73 4.37
CA PRO A 130 9.90 -5.68 3.40
C PRO A 130 10.63 -7.03 3.46
N PRO A 131 9.93 -8.17 3.60
CA PRO A 131 10.55 -9.48 3.75
C PRO A 131 11.58 -9.84 2.68
N LEU A 132 11.34 -9.51 1.40
CA LEU A 132 12.31 -9.76 0.34
C LEU A 132 13.57 -8.88 0.47
N LEU A 133 13.43 -7.63 0.95
CA LEU A 133 14.59 -6.78 1.24
C LEU A 133 15.37 -7.33 2.43
N GLY A 134 14.68 -7.71 3.53
CA GLY A 134 15.31 -8.35 4.68
C GLY A 134 16.07 -9.62 4.31
N LYS A 135 15.49 -10.45 3.43
CA LYS A 135 16.16 -11.64 2.89
C LYS A 135 17.44 -11.28 2.13
N ALA A 136 17.37 -10.33 1.20
CA ALA A 136 18.54 -9.93 0.39
C ALA A 136 19.68 -9.38 1.26
N ILE A 137 19.34 -8.56 2.28
CA ILE A 137 20.34 -8.06 3.25
C ILE A 137 20.94 -9.21 4.05
N GLY A 138 20.13 -10.14 4.56
CA GLY A 138 20.59 -11.30 5.31
C GLY A 138 21.52 -12.21 4.49
N GLU A 139 21.17 -12.50 3.23
CA GLU A 139 22.01 -13.27 2.31
C GLU A 139 23.35 -12.59 2.04
N SER A 140 23.36 -11.26 1.90
CA SER A 140 24.59 -10.48 1.72
C SER A 140 25.50 -10.54 2.94
N ILE A 141 24.95 -10.42 4.15
CA ILE A 141 25.69 -10.53 5.40
C ILE A 141 26.26 -11.95 5.57
N MET A 142 25.44 -12.99 5.32
CA MET A 142 25.88 -14.37 5.43
C MET A 142 27.04 -14.67 4.47
N LYS A 143 26.96 -14.19 3.23
CA LYS A 143 28.04 -14.33 2.26
C LYS A 143 29.34 -13.72 2.78
N TYR A 144 29.29 -12.50 3.32
CA TYR A 144 30.46 -11.82 3.89
C TYR A 144 31.07 -12.59 5.07
N LEU A 145 30.24 -13.19 5.95
CA LEU A 145 30.71 -13.94 7.11
C LEU A 145 31.24 -15.35 6.78
N THR A 146 30.94 -15.88 5.58
CA THR A 146 31.37 -17.22 5.17
C THR A 146 32.57 -17.20 4.21
N GLU A 147 32.99 -16.03 3.74
CA GLU A 147 34.16 -15.84 2.89
C GLU A 147 35.47 -15.62 3.71
N GLU A 148 35.41 -15.65 5.07
CA GLU A 148 36.57 -15.72 5.98
C GLU A 148 36.92 -17.19 6.31
#